data_71805766cb3259ea95ed8fd42088fef1
#
_entry.id   71805766cb3259ea95ed8fd42088fef1
#
_cell.length_a   1.000
_cell.length_b   1.000
_cell.length_c   1.000
_cell.angle_alpha   90.00
_cell.angle_beta   90.00
_cell.angle_gamma   90.00
#
_symmetry.space_group_name_H-M   'P 1'
#
loop_
_entity.id
_entity.type
_entity.pdbx_description
1 polymer ?
#
loop_
_entity_poly.entity_id
_entity_poly.type
_entity_poly.pdbx_seq_one_letter_code
_entity_poly.pdbx_strand_id
1 'polypeptide(L)'
;MRPMHMLLSAGVVVMFLGCAQGDVPGGDVADVKPYGAVPQPDTHPSVLYEHAVQELEAGREDSATFWFYAGQLRARVFLGCEESGATDGDEQLLGALFDTVGNTINPVAFADIDGAASIMTDVLDWDLTHPAPYIDYEACSATHEEVRDGLVEFRQHILDNADDMRRTREENGLANR
;
A
#
# COMPACT_ATOMS: atom_id res chain seq x y z
N MET A 1 -58.37 -30.25 55.19
CA MET A 1 -57.47 -29.26 55.74
C MET A 1 -56.07 -29.53 55.14
N ARG A 2 -55.65 -28.76 54.21
CA ARG A 2 -54.30 -28.90 53.54
C ARG A 2 -53.41 -27.73 53.99
N PRO A 3 -52.20 -27.94 54.45
CA PRO A 3 -51.29 -26.89 54.71
C PRO A 3 -50.56 -26.47 53.37
N MET A 4 -50.51 -25.21 53.22
CA MET A 4 -49.88 -24.49 52.07
C MET A 4 -48.38 -24.42 52.31
N HIS A 5 -47.57 -25.08 51.43
CA HIS A 5 -46.13 -24.99 51.49
C HIS A 5 -45.67 -23.72 50.76
N MET A 6 -45.06 -22.88 51.51
CA MET A 6 -44.44 -21.64 51.06
C MET A 6 -43.01 -21.96 50.48
N LEU A 7 -42.85 -21.85 49.17
CA LEU A 7 -41.57 -22.02 48.50
C LEU A 7 -40.79 -20.69 48.56
N LEU A 8 -39.71 -20.68 49.33
CA LEU A 8 -38.69 -19.61 49.25
C LEU A 8 -37.90 -19.78 47.98
N SER A 9 -38.02 -18.81 47.08
CA SER A 9 -37.15 -18.67 45.92
C SER A 9 -35.83 -18.02 46.34
N ALA A 10 -34.76 -18.81 46.35
CA ALA A 10 -33.42 -18.30 46.53
C ALA A 10 -32.92 -17.65 45.21
N GLY A 11 -32.84 -16.33 45.19
CA GLY A 11 -32.27 -15.59 44.08
C GLY A 11 -30.76 -15.81 44.02
N VAL A 12 -30.30 -16.47 42.98
CA VAL A 12 -28.87 -16.54 42.63
C VAL A 12 -28.47 -15.22 41.99
N VAL A 13 -27.70 -14.39 42.71
CA VAL A 13 -27.05 -13.22 42.16
C VAL A 13 -25.78 -13.68 41.42
N VAL A 14 -25.87 -13.74 40.12
CA VAL A 14 -24.68 -13.96 39.27
C VAL A 14 -23.94 -12.62 39.18
N MET A 15 -22.85 -12.50 39.95
CA MET A 15 -21.90 -11.40 39.74
C MET A 15 -21.12 -11.65 38.44
N PHE A 16 -21.44 -10.89 37.41
CA PHE A 16 -20.54 -10.77 36.25
C PHE A 16 -19.29 -10.02 36.67
N LEU A 17 -18.19 -10.75 36.88
CA LEU A 17 -16.88 -10.14 36.86
C LEU A 17 -16.66 -9.63 35.40
N GLY A 18 -16.82 -8.34 35.21
CA GLY A 18 -16.38 -7.67 34.00
C GLY A 18 -14.87 -7.84 33.85
N CYS A 19 -14.44 -8.68 32.91
CA CYS A 19 -13.08 -8.60 32.40
C CYS A 19 -12.95 -7.21 31.79
N ALA A 20 -12.17 -6.35 32.44
CA ALA A 20 -11.66 -5.13 31.81
C ALA A 20 -10.84 -5.59 30.59
N GLN A 21 -11.43 -5.45 29.40
CA GLN A 21 -10.67 -5.47 28.15
C GLN A 21 -9.73 -4.28 28.26
N GLY A 22 -8.44 -4.57 28.52
CA GLY A 22 -7.40 -3.57 28.36
C GLY A 22 -7.43 -3.12 26.91
N ASP A 23 -7.78 -1.85 26.67
CA ASP A 23 -7.52 -1.19 25.41
C ASP A 23 -6.02 -1.31 25.16
N VAL A 24 -5.64 -2.21 24.27
CA VAL A 24 -4.33 -2.15 23.62
C VAL A 24 -4.37 -0.83 22.86
N PRO A 25 -3.49 0.14 23.14
CA PRO A 25 -3.42 1.32 22.30
C PRO A 25 -3.05 0.83 20.91
N GLY A 26 -4.03 0.73 20.01
CA GLY A 26 -3.81 0.60 18.60
C GLY A 26 -2.96 1.81 18.22
N GLY A 27 -1.68 1.58 17.88
CA GLY A 27 -0.88 2.64 17.27
C GLY A 27 -1.71 3.18 16.11
N ASP A 28 -1.89 4.50 16.05
CA ASP A 28 -2.58 5.14 14.97
C ASP A 28 -1.91 4.68 13.67
N VAL A 29 -2.58 3.77 12.95
CA VAL A 29 -2.18 3.41 11.59
C VAL A 29 -2.39 4.68 10.79
N ALA A 30 -1.30 5.33 10.41
CA ALA A 30 -1.36 6.57 9.66
C ALA A 30 -2.15 6.31 8.37
N ASP A 31 -3.32 6.93 8.27
CA ASP A 31 -4.17 6.83 7.09
C ASP A 31 -3.60 7.76 6.01
N VAL A 32 -3.09 7.18 4.93
CA VAL A 32 -2.61 7.94 3.77
C VAL A 32 -3.82 8.34 2.94
N LYS A 33 -4.39 9.48 3.27
CA LYS A 33 -5.53 9.98 2.49
C LYS A 33 -5.06 10.53 1.14
N PRO A 34 -5.70 10.12 0.04
CA PRO A 34 -6.94 9.32 -0.05
C PRO A 34 -6.74 7.79 -0.19
N TYR A 35 -5.53 7.27 0.00
CA TYR A 35 -5.13 5.92 -0.44
C TYR A 35 -5.27 4.82 0.64
N GLY A 36 -5.92 5.13 1.76
CA GLY A 36 -6.21 4.16 2.83
C GLY A 36 -5.04 3.93 3.80
N ALA A 37 -5.14 2.88 4.59
CA ALA A 37 -4.18 2.57 5.63
C ALA A 37 -2.86 2.06 5.06
N VAL A 38 -1.75 2.53 5.61
CA VAL A 38 -0.41 2.00 5.29
C VAL A 38 -0.37 0.51 5.65
N PRO A 39 -0.03 -0.40 4.71
CA PRO A 39 0.21 -1.79 5.08
C PRO A 39 1.35 -1.86 6.10
N GLN A 40 1.29 -2.86 6.99
CA GLN A 40 2.23 -2.99 8.11
C GLN A 40 3.68 -2.77 7.65
N PRO A 41 4.43 -1.78 8.23
CA PRO A 41 5.66 -1.25 7.64
C PRO A 41 6.90 -2.14 7.81
N ASP A 42 6.81 -3.18 8.62
CA ASP A 42 7.97 -3.97 9.10
C ASP A 42 8.39 -5.08 8.15
N THR A 43 7.83 -5.09 6.97
CA THR A 43 7.96 -6.21 6.08
C THR A 43 8.55 -5.79 4.74
N HIS A 44 9.05 -6.73 4.02
CA HIS A 44 9.62 -6.66 2.70
C HIS A 44 8.78 -5.81 1.70
N PRO A 45 9.39 -5.15 0.69
CA PRO A 45 8.66 -4.30 -0.28
C PRO A 45 7.54 -5.01 -1.04
N SER A 46 7.56 -6.35 -1.13
CA SER A 46 6.51 -7.16 -1.77
C SER A 46 5.12 -6.91 -1.21
N VAL A 47 5.01 -6.56 0.07
CA VAL A 47 3.71 -6.30 0.73
C VAL A 47 2.96 -5.13 0.09
N LEU A 48 3.69 -4.13 -0.43
CA LEU A 48 3.06 -3.00 -1.11
C LEU A 48 2.43 -3.42 -2.45
N TYR A 49 3.07 -4.34 -3.19
CA TYR A 49 2.49 -4.92 -4.40
C TYR A 49 1.24 -5.77 -4.09
N GLU A 50 1.31 -6.59 -3.04
CA GLU A 50 0.15 -7.37 -2.60
C GLU A 50 -1.02 -6.47 -2.20
N HIS A 51 -0.73 -5.39 -1.50
CA HIS A 51 -1.75 -4.40 -1.12
C HIS A 51 -2.33 -3.70 -2.35
N ALA A 52 -1.51 -3.33 -3.34
CA ALA A 52 -1.98 -2.76 -4.60
C ALA A 52 -2.99 -3.68 -5.31
N VAL A 53 -2.74 -4.99 -5.34
CA VAL A 53 -3.67 -5.97 -5.91
C VAL A 53 -4.98 -6.00 -5.13
N GLN A 54 -4.94 -6.02 -3.80
CA GLN A 54 -6.13 -6.00 -2.94
C GLN A 54 -6.97 -4.73 -3.15
N GLU A 55 -6.32 -3.57 -3.31
CA GLU A 55 -6.99 -2.32 -3.60
C GLU A 55 -7.69 -2.36 -4.97
N LEU A 56 -7.03 -2.91 -5.97
CA LEU A 56 -7.61 -3.07 -7.31
C LEU A 56 -8.82 -4.03 -7.30
N GLU A 57 -8.71 -5.17 -6.62
CA GLU A 57 -9.81 -6.13 -6.46
C GLU A 57 -11.01 -5.51 -5.73
N ALA A 58 -10.77 -4.57 -4.85
CA ALA A 58 -11.80 -3.81 -4.16
C ALA A 58 -12.36 -2.63 -4.98
N GLY A 59 -11.90 -2.44 -6.23
CA GLY A 59 -12.32 -1.37 -7.14
C GLY A 59 -11.77 0.02 -6.77
N ARG A 60 -10.73 0.08 -5.96
CA ARG A 60 -10.06 1.33 -5.57
C ARG A 60 -8.81 1.56 -6.42
N GLU A 61 -9.03 1.94 -7.67
CA GLU A 61 -8.02 2.04 -8.72
C GLU A 61 -6.88 3.02 -8.38
N ASP A 62 -7.21 4.19 -7.83
CA ASP A 62 -6.22 5.20 -7.45
C ASP A 62 -5.36 4.72 -6.27
N SER A 63 -5.95 4.05 -5.28
CA SER A 63 -5.23 3.38 -4.20
C SER A 63 -4.29 2.29 -4.74
N ALA A 64 -4.78 1.46 -5.65
CA ALA A 64 -3.98 0.41 -6.27
C ALA A 64 -2.77 0.99 -7.02
N THR A 65 -2.98 2.08 -7.76
CA THR A 65 -1.92 2.81 -8.47
C THR A 65 -0.90 3.38 -7.49
N PHE A 66 -1.34 4.01 -6.42
CA PHE A 66 -0.47 4.56 -5.38
C PHE A 66 0.42 3.47 -4.77
N TRP A 67 -0.17 2.38 -4.28
CA TRP A 67 0.57 1.32 -3.61
C TRP A 67 1.51 0.55 -4.56
N PHE A 68 1.16 0.45 -5.84
CA PHE A 68 2.04 -0.12 -6.85
C PHE A 68 3.30 0.73 -7.06
N TYR A 69 3.17 2.05 -7.24
CA TYR A 69 4.33 2.92 -7.42
C TYR A 69 5.12 3.11 -6.13
N ALA A 70 4.48 3.11 -4.96
CA ALA A 70 5.16 3.05 -3.67
C ALA A 70 5.98 1.76 -3.51
N GLY A 71 5.41 0.62 -3.94
CA GLY A 71 6.10 -0.66 -3.99
C GLY A 71 7.31 -0.64 -4.91
N GLN A 72 7.18 -0.07 -6.11
CA GLN A 72 8.29 0.08 -7.04
C GLN A 72 9.44 0.93 -6.48
N LEU A 73 9.12 2.08 -5.89
CA LEU A 73 10.10 2.96 -5.29
C LEU A 73 10.88 2.21 -4.20
N ARG A 74 10.17 1.60 -3.26
CA ARG A 74 10.78 0.86 -2.15
C ARG A 74 11.59 -0.35 -2.59
N ALA A 75 11.08 -1.11 -3.57
CA ALA A 75 11.78 -2.27 -4.13
C ALA A 75 13.09 -1.86 -4.79
N ARG A 76 13.10 -0.77 -5.56
CA ARG A 76 14.31 -0.29 -6.23
C ARG A 76 15.36 0.22 -5.26
N VAL A 77 14.95 0.94 -4.20
CA VAL A 77 15.89 1.35 -3.14
C VAL A 77 16.45 0.12 -2.42
N PHE A 78 15.58 -0.84 -2.06
CA PHE A 78 15.99 -2.07 -1.38
C PHE A 78 16.96 -2.90 -2.20
N LEU A 79 16.71 -3.09 -3.50
CA LEU A 79 17.57 -3.86 -4.39
C LEU A 79 18.85 -3.13 -4.80
N GLY A 80 18.80 -1.81 -4.93
CA GLY A 80 19.94 -1.01 -5.40
C GLY A 80 20.92 -0.62 -4.30
N CYS A 81 20.57 -0.76 -3.04
CA CYS A 81 21.43 -0.43 -1.90
C CYS A 81 22.14 -1.67 -1.37
N GLU A 82 23.47 -1.70 -1.38
CA GLU A 82 24.26 -2.84 -0.91
C GLU A 82 24.02 -3.13 0.58
N GLU A 83 23.77 -2.09 1.38
CA GLU A 83 23.55 -2.19 2.83
C GLU A 83 22.15 -2.70 3.20
N SER A 84 21.23 -2.81 2.25
CA SER A 84 19.87 -3.31 2.48
C SER A 84 19.82 -4.80 2.85
N GLY A 85 20.85 -5.56 2.45
CA GLY A 85 20.89 -7.00 2.61
C GLY A 85 20.00 -7.78 1.64
N ALA A 86 19.56 -7.14 0.53
CA ALA A 86 18.80 -7.78 -0.54
C ALA A 86 19.59 -8.97 -1.13
N THR A 87 18.87 -10.01 -1.50
CA THR A 87 19.42 -11.25 -2.07
C THR A 87 18.97 -11.46 -3.52
N ASP A 88 19.62 -12.40 -4.24
CA ASP A 88 19.17 -12.81 -5.59
C ASP A 88 17.70 -13.30 -5.59
N GLY A 89 17.22 -13.84 -4.48
CA GLY A 89 15.83 -14.26 -4.31
C GLY A 89 14.88 -13.08 -4.26
N ASP A 90 15.28 -12.00 -3.62
CA ASP A 90 14.51 -10.76 -3.55
C ASP A 90 14.44 -10.09 -4.91
N GLU A 91 15.54 -10.06 -5.66
CA GLU A 91 15.57 -9.54 -7.03
C GLU A 91 14.59 -10.30 -7.93
N GLN A 92 14.61 -11.64 -7.90
CA GLN A 92 13.69 -12.46 -8.67
C GLN A 92 12.23 -12.26 -8.27
N LEU A 93 11.93 -12.21 -6.96
CA LEU A 93 10.59 -12.00 -6.44
C LEU A 93 10.05 -10.63 -6.84
N LEU A 94 10.80 -9.57 -6.56
CA LEU A 94 10.37 -8.20 -6.80
C LEU A 94 10.28 -7.89 -8.30
N GLY A 95 11.16 -8.45 -9.12
CA GLY A 95 11.07 -8.40 -10.58
C GLY A 95 9.79 -9.06 -11.10
N ALA A 96 9.47 -10.26 -10.63
CA ALA A 96 8.25 -10.97 -11.01
C ALA A 96 6.97 -10.23 -10.57
N LEU A 97 6.97 -9.63 -9.37
CA LEU A 97 5.86 -8.80 -8.88
C LEU A 97 5.70 -7.52 -9.71
N PHE A 98 6.80 -6.85 -10.02
CA PHE A 98 6.79 -5.68 -10.89
C PHE A 98 6.11 -5.98 -12.22
N ASP A 99 6.50 -7.06 -12.89
CA ASP A 99 5.92 -7.45 -14.18
C ASP A 99 4.45 -7.86 -14.05
N THR A 100 4.14 -8.73 -13.09
CA THR A 100 2.80 -9.31 -12.96
C THR A 100 1.78 -8.27 -12.50
N VAL A 101 2.10 -7.53 -11.46
CA VAL A 101 1.20 -6.52 -10.89
C VAL A 101 1.13 -5.30 -11.82
N GLY A 102 2.27 -4.91 -12.42
CA GLY A 102 2.34 -3.81 -13.38
C GLY A 102 1.50 -4.03 -14.62
N ASN A 103 1.50 -5.24 -15.16
CA ASN A 103 0.64 -5.60 -16.30
C ASN A 103 -0.86 -5.49 -15.97
N THR A 104 -1.24 -5.56 -14.71
CA THR A 104 -2.62 -5.42 -14.27
C THR A 104 -2.97 -3.98 -13.90
N ILE A 105 -2.09 -3.26 -13.23
CA ILE A 105 -2.35 -1.91 -12.71
C ILE A 105 -2.12 -0.82 -13.77
N ASN A 106 -1.06 -0.90 -14.57
CA ASN A 106 -0.74 0.14 -15.55
C ASN A 106 -1.87 0.42 -16.56
N PRO A 107 -2.60 -0.58 -17.10
CA PRO A 107 -3.73 -0.31 -17.98
C PRO A 107 -4.83 0.53 -17.31
N VAL A 108 -5.04 0.37 -16.00
CA VAL A 108 -6.01 1.12 -15.21
C VAL A 108 -5.47 2.50 -14.84
N ALA A 109 -4.25 2.57 -14.34
CA ALA A 109 -3.57 3.81 -13.97
C ALA A 109 -3.52 4.80 -15.14
N PHE A 110 -3.05 4.34 -16.30
CA PHE A 110 -2.93 5.20 -17.49
C PHE A 110 -4.25 5.43 -18.25
N ALA A 111 -5.37 4.93 -17.75
CA ALA A 111 -6.67 5.38 -18.24
C ALA A 111 -6.89 6.88 -17.89
N ASP A 112 -6.31 7.34 -16.77
CA ASP A 112 -6.21 8.75 -16.38
C ASP A 112 -4.72 9.12 -16.21
N ILE A 113 -4.10 9.62 -17.26
CA ILE A 113 -2.66 9.94 -17.28
C ILE A 113 -2.33 11.07 -16.29
N ASP A 114 -3.15 12.10 -16.23
CA ASP A 114 -2.94 13.24 -15.32
C ASP A 114 -3.14 12.80 -13.87
N GLY A 115 -4.14 11.97 -13.60
CA GLY A 115 -4.37 11.34 -12.29
C GLY A 115 -3.20 10.46 -11.86
N ALA A 116 -2.67 9.61 -12.76
CA ALA A 116 -1.51 8.77 -12.49
C ALA A 116 -0.27 9.62 -12.15
N ALA A 117 -0.03 10.70 -12.88
CA ALA A 117 1.08 11.62 -12.60
C ALA A 117 0.91 12.33 -11.23
N SER A 118 -0.30 12.69 -10.86
CA SER A 118 -0.60 13.25 -9.53
C SER A 118 -0.31 12.22 -8.43
N ILE A 119 -0.77 10.98 -8.61
CA ILE A 119 -0.53 9.88 -7.67
C ILE A 119 0.98 9.62 -7.47
N MET A 120 1.77 9.68 -8.54
CA MET A 120 3.24 9.55 -8.42
C MET A 120 3.86 10.67 -7.58
N THR A 121 3.31 11.89 -7.63
CA THR A 121 3.72 12.98 -6.74
C THR A 121 3.39 12.65 -5.29
N ASP A 122 2.17 12.15 -5.02
CA ASP A 122 1.77 11.75 -3.68
C ASP A 122 2.63 10.60 -3.12
N VAL A 123 3.08 9.66 -3.98
CA VAL A 123 4.03 8.60 -3.61
C VAL A 123 5.37 9.18 -3.17
N LEU A 124 5.89 10.17 -3.92
CA LEU A 124 7.14 10.84 -3.58
C LEU A 124 7.06 11.58 -2.24
N ASP A 125 5.95 12.24 -1.96
CA ASP A 125 5.71 12.95 -0.71
C ASP A 125 5.52 11.98 0.47
N TRP A 126 4.77 10.90 0.25
CA TRP A 126 4.57 9.84 1.24
C TRP A 126 5.88 9.17 1.62
N ASP A 127 6.72 8.86 0.67
CA ASP A 127 8.00 8.17 0.91
C ASP A 127 8.91 8.95 1.86
N LEU A 128 8.95 10.28 1.76
CA LEU A 128 9.73 11.15 2.66
C LEU A 128 9.24 11.14 4.11
N THR A 129 7.96 10.89 4.31
CA THR A 129 7.32 10.98 5.64
C THR A 129 7.08 9.63 6.30
N HIS A 130 7.26 8.54 5.55
CA HIS A 130 7.00 7.17 6.00
C HIS A 130 8.21 6.26 5.72
N PRO A 131 9.33 6.43 6.43
CA PRO A 131 10.52 5.62 6.18
C PRO A 131 10.24 4.13 6.40
N ALA A 132 10.76 3.27 5.51
CA ALA A 132 10.66 1.83 5.67
C ALA A 132 11.71 1.33 6.67
N PRO A 133 11.34 0.55 7.70
CA PRO A 133 12.26 0.13 8.76
C PRO A 133 13.35 -0.86 8.28
N TYR A 134 13.17 -1.44 7.10
CA TYR A 134 14.13 -2.36 6.48
C TYR A 134 15.13 -1.65 5.52
N ILE A 135 15.07 -0.32 5.41
CA ILE A 135 16.02 0.48 4.62
C ILE A 135 16.77 1.39 5.56
N ASP A 136 18.09 1.28 5.59
CA ASP A 136 18.96 2.26 6.22
C ASP A 136 19.10 3.48 5.30
N TYR A 137 18.26 4.48 5.50
CA TYR A 137 18.22 5.67 4.64
C TYR A 137 19.48 6.55 4.75
N GLU A 138 20.29 6.42 5.80
CA GLU A 138 21.58 7.10 5.88
C GLU A 138 22.58 6.42 4.96
N ALA A 139 22.72 5.10 5.06
CA ALA A 139 23.61 4.32 4.22
C ALA A 139 23.16 4.30 2.75
N CYS A 140 21.85 4.21 2.49
CA CYS A 140 21.24 4.12 1.17
C CYS A 140 20.87 5.47 0.53
N SER A 141 21.33 6.61 1.08
CA SER A 141 20.84 7.94 0.68
C SER A 141 21.01 8.22 -0.81
N ALA A 142 22.16 7.89 -1.39
CA ALA A 142 22.43 8.10 -2.81
C ALA A 142 21.49 7.28 -3.71
N THR A 143 21.29 6.01 -3.40
CA THR A 143 20.35 5.12 -4.11
C THR A 143 18.91 5.62 -3.96
N HIS A 144 18.54 6.06 -2.77
CA HIS A 144 17.19 6.58 -2.51
C HIS A 144 16.93 7.85 -3.33
N GLU A 145 17.90 8.79 -3.40
CA GLU A 145 17.78 10.00 -4.21
C GLU A 145 17.68 9.65 -5.71
N GLU A 146 18.55 8.77 -6.24
CA GLU A 146 18.52 8.33 -7.63
C GLU A 146 17.17 7.69 -8.01
N VAL A 147 16.63 6.81 -7.16
CA VAL A 147 15.35 6.15 -7.43
C VAL A 147 14.19 7.13 -7.42
N ARG A 148 14.20 8.10 -6.50
CA ARG A 148 13.20 9.17 -6.46
C ARG A 148 13.24 10.06 -7.69
N ASP A 149 14.44 10.47 -8.10
CA ASP A 149 14.66 11.26 -9.32
C ASP A 149 14.16 10.51 -10.55
N GLY A 150 14.44 9.21 -10.64
CA GLY A 150 13.91 8.35 -11.70
C GLY A 150 12.38 8.30 -11.75
N LEU A 151 11.68 8.35 -10.61
CA LEU A 151 10.22 8.43 -10.58
C LEU A 151 9.72 9.82 -11.02
N VAL A 152 10.43 10.90 -10.66
CA VAL A 152 10.14 12.27 -11.14
C VAL A 152 10.29 12.36 -12.65
N GLU A 153 11.39 11.82 -13.21
CA GLU A 153 11.63 11.78 -14.65
C GLU A 153 10.58 10.96 -15.39
N PHE A 154 10.21 9.79 -14.86
CA PHE A 154 9.17 8.97 -15.44
C PHE A 154 7.81 9.68 -15.45
N ARG A 155 7.43 10.31 -14.33
CA ARG A 155 6.22 11.13 -14.25
C ARG A 155 6.22 12.25 -15.31
N GLN A 156 7.34 12.96 -15.47
CA GLN A 156 7.44 14.00 -16.47
C GLN A 156 7.33 13.43 -17.89
N HIS A 157 7.96 12.30 -18.14
CA HIS A 157 7.90 11.62 -19.44
C HIS A 157 6.47 11.24 -19.83
N ILE A 158 5.66 10.73 -18.91
CA ILE A 158 4.25 10.39 -19.22
C ILE A 158 3.42 11.64 -19.50
N LEU A 159 3.66 12.74 -18.79
CA LEU A 159 2.98 14.01 -19.04
C LEU A 159 3.36 14.62 -20.41
N ASP A 160 4.62 14.59 -20.76
CA ASP A 160 5.11 15.12 -22.04
C ASP A 160 4.60 14.30 -23.24
N ASN A 161 4.25 13.02 -23.02
CA ASN A 161 3.74 12.12 -24.05
C ASN A 161 2.25 11.77 -23.90
N ALA A 162 1.52 12.50 -23.06
CA ALA A 162 0.15 12.16 -22.67
C ALA A 162 -0.80 12.00 -23.86
N ASP A 163 -0.73 12.89 -24.84
CA ASP A 163 -1.61 12.85 -26.03
C ASP A 163 -1.30 11.63 -26.93
N ASP A 164 -0.03 11.30 -27.09
CA ASP A 164 0.38 10.11 -27.85
C ASP A 164 -0.01 8.83 -27.13
N MET A 165 0.10 8.79 -25.80
CA MET A 165 -0.34 7.66 -25.00
C MET A 165 -1.86 7.47 -25.08
N ARG A 166 -2.64 8.54 -24.97
CA ARG A 166 -4.11 8.48 -25.12
C ARG A 166 -4.53 7.96 -26.48
N ARG A 167 -3.91 8.47 -27.55
CA ARG A 167 -4.15 8.01 -28.91
C ARG A 167 -3.82 6.52 -29.07
N THR A 168 -2.65 6.08 -28.61
CA THR A 168 -2.23 4.68 -28.67
C THR A 168 -3.19 3.76 -27.90
N ARG A 169 -3.71 4.21 -26.76
CA ARG A 169 -4.72 3.47 -26.00
C ARG A 169 -6.02 3.31 -26.80
N GLU A 170 -6.51 4.38 -27.41
CA GLU A 170 -7.72 4.37 -28.26
C GLU A 170 -7.55 3.43 -29.45
N GLU A 171 -6.41 3.48 -30.14
CA GLU A 171 -6.08 2.57 -31.26
C GLU A 171 -6.07 1.11 -30.82
N ASN A 172 -5.71 0.81 -29.56
CA ASN A 172 -5.75 -0.51 -28.95
C ASN A 172 -7.11 -0.86 -28.30
N GLY A 173 -8.12 -0.01 -28.42
CA GLY A 173 -9.46 -0.24 -27.87
C GLY A 173 -9.56 -0.06 -26.35
N LEU A 174 -8.58 0.62 -25.74
CA LEU A 174 -8.58 0.95 -24.32
C LEU A 174 -9.21 2.32 -24.08
N ALA A 175 -10.08 2.41 -23.07
CA ALA A 175 -10.72 3.68 -22.70
C ALA A 175 -9.73 4.64 -22.03
N ASN A 176 -9.87 5.93 -22.30
CA ASN A 176 -9.29 7.02 -21.52
C ASN A 176 -10.36 7.61 -20.59
N ARG A 177 -9.95 8.12 -19.44
CA ARG A 177 -10.80 8.82 -18.47
C ARG A 177 -10.43 10.31 -18.40
#